data_039707adaf0843232fcf18e4a1ea3318
#
_entry.id   039707adaf0843232fcf18e4a1ea3318
#
_cell.length_a   1.000
_cell.length_b   1.000
_cell.length_c   1.000
_cell.angle_alpha   90.00
_cell.angle_beta   90.00
_cell.angle_gamma   90.00
#
_symmetry.space_group_name_H-M   'P 1'
#
loop_
_entity.id
_entity.type
_entity.pdbx_description
1 polymer ?
#
loop_
_entity_poly.entity_id
_entity_poly.type
_entity_poly.pdbx_seq_one_letter_code
_entity_poly.pdbx_strand_id
1 'polypeptide(L)'
;ASGARLADVHLRQSHSDGQVTVSAVLSLEQWTDEAYPTDRMTARLQITAPNGEELVEETAVSPDQINTINLTIAQPQLWWPNGYGDQPLYQVTASLYQGDRLLDQRRYQLGLRTLELRQDEDQWGRSFEFIVNGVPIFAKGSNWIPADSFPTRITEEYLETLISAAAETHQNMLRVWGGGFYEEERFYDLCDRYGILVWQDFIFSCSVYPLNDPDFLENVRVEVVENVRRLRHRASLALWCGNNEMEWGWAEWGWTRPDLEDMKSAYDIFFHHMLPDWCEAGDPDTAYWPSSPSSDTPFEDPNGH
;
A
#
# COMPACT_ATOMS: atom_id res chain seq x y z
N ALA A 1 11.44 9.16 24.01
CA ALA A 1 10.57 7.98 23.99
C ALA A 1 10.41 7.46 25.41
N SER A 2 9.21 7.15 25.78
CA SER A 2 8.80 6.98 27.18
C SER A 2 8.58 5.51 27.56
N GLY A 3 9.47 4.61 27.15
CA GLY A 3 9.48 3.20 27.59
C GLY A 3 8.83 2.22 26.61
N ALA A 4 7.84 2.62 25.79
CA ALA A 4 7.25 1.79 24.74
C ALA A 4 6.71 2.64 23.58
N ARG A 5 6.52 2.03 22.40
CA ARG A 5 5.90 2.65 21.23
C ARG A 5 5.03 1.66 20.45
N LEU A 6 4.19 2.21 19.58
CA LEU A 6 3.54 1.49 18.51
C LEU A 6 4.59 1.23 17.40
N ALA A 7 5.14 0.03 17.34
CA ALA A 7 6.11 -0.35 16.31
C ALA A 7 5.43 -0.45 14.94
N ASP A 8 4.20 -1.00 14.92
CA ASP A 8 3.36 -1.09 13.74
C ASP A 8 1.88 -0.94 14.10
N VAL A 9 1.11 -0.32 13.20
CA VAL A 9 -0.35 -0.22 13.25
C VAL A 9 -0.87 -0.60 11.88
N HIS A 10 -1.51 -1.76 11.78
CA HIS A 10 -2.14 -2.21 10.53
C HIS A 10 -3.66 -2.05 10.65
N LEU A 11 -4.21 -1.12 9.87
CA LEU A 11 -5.65 -0.86 9.80
C LEU A 11 -6.25 -1.72 8.69
N ARG A 12 -7.10 -2.67 9.04
CA ARG A 12 -7.82 -3.55 8.11
C ARG A 12 -9.30 -3.26 8.14
N GLN A 13 -9.99 -3.55 7.04
CA GLN A 13 -11.42 -3.32 6.89
C GLN A 13 -12.14 -4.62 6.56
N SER A 14 -13.28 -4.85 7.22
CA SER A 14 -14.21 -5.93 6.86
C SER A 14 -15.59 -5.35 6.61
N HIS A 15 -16.11 -5.54 5.41
CA HIS A 15 -17.40 -5.01 4.95
C HIS A 15 -18.44 -6.12 4.97
N SER A 16 -19.54 -5.91 5.70
CA SER A 16 -20.64 -6.88 5.85
C SER A 16 -21.94 -6.17 6.24
N ASP A 17 -23.04 -6.54 5.60
CA ASP A 17 -24.40 -6.13 5.99
C ASP A 17 -24.60 -4.61 6.18
N GLY A 18 -23.96 -3.80 5.34
CA GLY A 18 -24.06 -2.33 5.41
C GLY A 18 -23.26 -1.72 6.56
N GLN A 19 -22.35 -2.47 7.15
CA GLN A 19 -21.42 -2.03 8.19
C GLN A 19 -19.98 -2.24 7.76
N VAL A 20 -19.06 -1.49 8.36
CA VAL A 20 -17.61 -1.71 8.22
C VAL A 20 -16.99 -1.85 9.59
N THR A 21 -16.31 -2.96 9.81
CA THR A 21 -15.45 -3.13 10.98
C THR A 21 -14.02 -2.76 10.62
N VAL A 22 -13.47 -1.77 11.30
CA VAL A 22 -12.06 -1.40 11.22
C VAL A 22 -11.32 -2.11 12.35
N SER A 23 -10.35 -2.94 11.97
CA SER A 23 -9.46 -3.67 12.88
C SER A 23 -8.09 -3.02 12.90
N ALA A 24 -7.66 -2.49 14.03
CA ALA A 24 -6.29 -2.04 14.23
C ALA A 24 -5.47 -3.19 14.84
N VAL A 25 -4.58 -3.78 14.03
CA VAL A 25 -3.61 -4.78 14.49
C VAL A 25 -2.34 -4.05 14.91
N LEU A 26 -1.96 -4.19 16.18
CA LEU A 26 -0.90 -3.42 16.81
C LEU A 26 0.28 -4.30 17.20
N SER A 27 1.47 -3.91 16.77
CA SER A 27 2.73 -4.43 17.29
C SER A 27 3.38 -3.37 18.18
N LEU A 28 3.85 -3.78 19.35
CA LEU A 28 4.47 -2.90 20.32
C LEU A 28 5.96 -3.20 20.43
N GLU A 29 6.76 -2.16 20.64
CA GLU A 29 8.15 -2.27 21.01
C GLU A 29 8.34 -1.61 22.38
N GLN A 30 9.00 -2.32 23.28
CA GLN A 30 9.26 -1.84 24.63
C GLN A 30 10.76 -1.90 24.92
N TRP A 31 11.25 -0.84 25.55
CA TRP A 31 12.61 -0.81 26.11
C TRP A 31 12.49 -1.20 27.59
N THR A 32 13.20 -2.25 27.98
CA THR A 32 13.29 -2.69 29.38
C THR A 32 14.05 -1.67 30.19
N ASP A 33 13.33 -0.69 30.73
CA ASP A 33 13.82 0.07 31.86
C ASP A 33 13.08 -0.48 33.10
N GLU A 34 13.81 -0.98 34.12
CA GLU A 34 13.23 -1.58 35.33
C GLU A 34 12.26 -0.66 36.09
N ALA A 35 12.27 0.63 35.73
CA ALA A 35 11.41 1.65 36.29
C ALA A 35 9.95 1.64 35.82
N TYR A 36 9.61 0.87 34.76
CA TYR A 36 8.27 0.87 34.18
C TYR A 36 7.69 -0.55 34.10
N PRO A 37 6.91 -0.96 35.13
CA PRO A 37 6.20 -2.25 35.09
C PRO A 37 5.28 -2.32 33.86
N THR A 38 5.35 -3.43 33.12
CA THR A 38 4.57 -3.72 31.91
C THR A 38 3.06 -3.84 32.15
N ASP A 39 2.66 -3.88 33.42
CA ASP A 39 1.38 -4.44 33.87
C ASP A 39 0.13 -3.62 33.57
N ARG A 40 0.20 -2.50 32.82
CA ARG A 40 -0.98 -1.64 32.58
C ARG A 40 -0.88 -0.79 31.32
N MET A 41 -0.44 -1.38 30.19
CA MET A 41 -0.57 -0.66 28.93
C MET A 41 -1.97 -0.85 28.36
N THR A 42 -2.54 0.25 27.84
CA THR A 42 -3.84 0.30 27.16
C THR A 42 -3.64 0.94 25.80
N ALA A 43 -4.16 0.33 24.76
CA ALA A 43 -4.28 0.95 23.47
C ALA A 43 -5.71 1.47 23.29
N ARG A 44 -5.81 2.67 22.70
CA ARG A 44 -7.06 3.33 22.32
C ARG A 44 -7.09 3.53 20.81
N LEU A 45 -8.16 3.08 20.18
CA LEU A 45 -8.50 3.40 18.80
C LEU A 45 -9.66 4.40 18.79
N GLN A 46 -9.44 5.55 18.14
CA GLN A 46 -10.46 6.57 17.93
C GLN A 46 -10.66 6.75 16.43
N ILE A 47 -11.91 6.74 15.98
CA ILE A 47 -12.29 7.01 14.59
C ILE A 47 -13.25 8.17 14.59
N THR A 48 -12.91 9.25 13.87
CA THR A 48 -13.80 10.40 13.63
C THR A 48 -14.29 10.33 12.20
N ALA A 49 -15.58 10.19 12.03
CA ALA A 49 -16.23 10.13 10.73
C ALA A 49 -16.27 11.52 10.05
N PRO A 50 -16.47 11.59 8.71
CA PRO A 50 -16.57 12.87 7.99
C PRO A 50 -17.68 13.80 8.50
N ASN A 51 -18.72 13.26 9.11
CA ASN A 51 -19.81 14.01 9.74
C ASN A 51 -19.50 14.51 11.16
N GLY A 52 -18.30 14.19 11.70
CA GLY A 52 -17.85 14.55 13.03
C GLY A 52 -18.25 13.57 14.14
N GLU A 53 -18.93 12.46 13.83
CA GLU A 53 -19.21 11.40 14.80
C GLU A 53 -17.91 10.73 15.25
N GLU A 54 -17.76 10.51 16.55
CA GLU A 54 -16.58 9.86 17.13
C GLU A 54 -16.95 8.49 17.70
N LEU A 55 -16.14 7.50 17.35
CA LEU A 55 -16.17 6.15 17.92
C LEU A 55 -14.84 5.91 18.62
N VAL A 56 -14.88 5.31 19.81
CA VAL A 56 -13.71 5.04 20.61
C VAL A 56 -13.80 3.64 21.22
N GLU A 57 -12.71 2.90 21.15
CA GLU A 57 -12.55 1.60 21.81
C GLU A 57 -11.18 1.53 22.50
N GLU A 58 -11.13 0.89 23.65
CA GLU A 58 -9.90 0.69 24.41
C GLU A 58 -9.72 -0.77 24.80
N THR A 59 -8.48 -1.24 24.78
CA THR A 59 -8.13 -2.59 25.22
C THR A 59 -6.78 -2.62 25.93
N ALA A 60 -6.64 -3.52 26.90
CA ALA A 60 -5.34 -3.81 27.49
C ALA A 60 -4.44 -4.47 26.45
N VAL A 61 -3.17 -4.07 26.39
CA VAL A 61 -2.20 -4.56 25.41
C VAL A 61 -0.90 -5.01 26.05
N SER A 62 -0.22 -5.93 25.39
CA SER A 62 1.09 -6.46 25.82
C SER A 62 2.07 -6.45 24.66
N PRO A 63 3.36 -6.11 24.89
CA PRO A 63 4.39 -6.16 23.84
C PRO A 63 4.69 -7.57 23.34
N ASP A 64 4.41 -8.60 24.12
CA ASP A 64 4.75 -10.00 23.82
C ASP A 64 3.74 -10.68 22.88
N GLN A 65 2.72 -9.96 22.41
CA GLN A 65 1.67 -10.51 21.55
C GLN A 65 1.18 -9.50 20.52
N ILE A 66 0.52 -10.03 19.49
CA ILE A 66 -0.26 -9.19 18.56
C ILE A 66 -1.53 -8.76 19.28
N ASN A 67 -1.79 -7.46 19.28
CA ASN A 67 -2.96 -6.86 19.90
C ASN A 67 -3.92 -6.37 18.82
N THR A 68 -5.22 -6.58 18.97
CA THR A 68 -6.22 -6.13 18.00
C THR A 68 -7.33 -5.36 18.68
N ILE A 69 -7.69 -4.22 18.12
CA ILE A 69 -8.84 -3.41 18.52
C ILE A 69 -9.79 -3.31 17.33
N ASN A 70 -11.08 -3.56 17.54
CA ASN A 70 -12.10 -3.53 16.51
C ASN A 70 -13.11 -2.43 16.80
N LEU A 71 -13.43 -1.61 15.78
CA LEU A 71 -14.51 -0.63 15.80
C LEU A 71 -15.44 -0.87 14.62
N THR A 72 -16.75 -0.96 14.88
CA THR A 72 -17.76 -1.14 13.83
C THR A 72 -18.49 0.17 13.55
N ILE A 73 -18.47 0.59 12.30
CA ILE A 73 -19.14 1.78 11.78
C ILE A 73 -20.42 1.32 11.11
N ALA A 74 -21.53 1.72 11.68
CA ALA A 74 -22.85 1.50 11.08
C ALA A 74 -23.13 2.56 10.01
N GLN A 75 -23.68 2.15 8.86
CA GLN A 75 -23.98 3.06 7.73
C GLN A 75 -22.77 3.90 7.29
N PRO A 76 -21.65 3.25 6.90
CA PRO A 76 -20.42 3.94 6.54
C PRO A 76 -20.60 4.76 5.26
N GLN A 77 -19.93 5.91 5.19
CA GLN A 77 -19.73 6.62 3.94
C GLN A 77 -18.54 5.97 3.21
N LEU A 78 -18.81 5.40 2.03
CA LEU A 78 -17.79 4.68 1.26
C LEU A 78 -16.99 5.65 0.39
N TRP A 79 -15.68 5.43 0.34
CA TRP A 79 -14.76 6.13 -0.56
C TRP A 79 -14.85 5.55 -1.98
N TRP A 80 -14.81 6.42 -2.99
CA TRP A 80 -14.90 6.05 -4.39
C TRP A 80 -13.80 6.69 -5.22
N PRO A 81 -13.35 6.03 -6.30
CA PRO A 81 -12.50 6.66 -7.31
C PRO A 81 -13.19 7.84 -7.98
N ASN A 82 -12.39 8.77 -8.48
CA ASN A 82 -12.87 9.94 -9.23
C ASN A 82 -13.83 9.54 -10.36
N GLY A 83 -14.99 10.20 -10.39
CA GLY A 83 -16.07 9.94 -11.34
C GLY A 83 -17.03 8.82 -10.96
N TYR A 84 -16.85 8.15 -9.80
CA TYR A 84 -17.73 7.09 -9.32
C TYR A 84 -18.48 7.44 -8.02
N GLY A 85 -18.05 8.47 -7.32
CA GLY A 85 -18.66 8.93 -6.07
C GLY A 85 -17.76 9.87 -5.30
N ASP A 86 -18.09 10.11 -4.03
CA ASP A 86 -17.35 10.99 -3.13
C ASP A 86 -16.15 10.28 -2.48
N GLN A 87 -15.23 11.08 -1.89
CA GLN A 87 -14.01 10.61 -1.22
C GLN A 87 -14.03 10.90 0.30
N PRO A 88 -15.01 10.37 1.06
CA PRO A 88 -15.04 10.58 2.50
C PRO A 88 -13.85 9.90 3.17
N LEU A 89 -13.12 10.65 4.01
CA LEU A 89 -11.95 10.18 4.75
C LEU A 89 -12.22 10.27 6.24
N TYR A 90 -12.07 9.13 6.91
CA TYR A 90 -12.17 8.99 8.36
C TYR A 90 -10.81 9.31 8.99
N GLN A 91 -10.81 10.08 10.08
CA GLN A 91 -9.60 10.31 10.86
C GLN A 91 -9.45 9.20 11.88
N VAL A 92 -8.37 8.45 11.81
CA VAL A 92 -8.08 7.34 12.73
C VAL A 92 -6.88 7.69 13.60
N THR A 93 -7.05 7.55 14.90
CA THR A 93 -5.98 7.75 15.87
C THR A 93 -5.81 6.50 16.72
N ALA A 94 -4.63 5.88 16.64
CA ALA A 94 -4.20 4.81 17.53
C ALA A 94 -3.25 5.38 18.59
N SER A 95 -3.56 5.20 19.85
CA SER A 95 -2.78 5.74 20.96
C SER A 95 -2.42 4.64 21.95
N LEU A 96 -1.20 4.69 22.49
CA LEU A 96 -0.70 3.79 23.51
C LEU A 96 -0.55 4.54 24.84
N TYR A 97 -1.14 4.02 25.89
CA TYR A 97 -1.11 4.60 27.23
C TYR A 97 -0.48 3.67 28.26
N GLN A 98 0.07 4.24 29.32
CA GLN A 98 0.40 3.57 30.57
C GLN A 98 -0.30 4.32 31.71
N GLY A 99 -1.36 3.76 32.26
CA GLY A 99 -2.30 4.52 33.07
C GLY A 99 -2.85 5.71 32.29
N ASP A 100 -2.75 6.91 32.83
CA ASP A 100 -3.20 8.15 32.16
C ASP A 100 -2.14 8.80 31.27
N ARG A 101 -0.94 8.22 31.21
CA ARG A 101 0.18 8.79 30.45
C ARG A 101 0.17 8.28 29.02
N LEU A 102 0.07 9.21 28.03
CA LEU A 102 0.30 8.91 26.63
C LEU A 102 1.79 8.57 26.39
N LEU A 103 2.05 7.39 25.83
CA LEU A 103 3.38 6.92 25.44
C LEU A 103 3.68 7.18 23.98
N ASP A 104 2.75 6.83 23.08
CA ASP A 104 2.88 7.01 21.64
C ASP A 104 1.52 7.18 20.97
N GLN A 105 1.51 7.79 19.78
CA GLN A 105 0.30 8.02 19.00
C GLN A 105 0.61 7.98 17.50
N ARG A 106 -0.24 7.31 16.73
CA ARG A 106 -0.23 7.30 15.27
C ARG A 106 -1.56 7.81 14.74
N ARG A 107 -1.51 8.56 13.63
CA ARG A 107 -2.69 9.13 12.98
C ARG A 107 -2.72 8.74 11.52
N TYR A 108 -3.91 8.41 11.02
CA TYR A 108 -4.14 7.98 9.66
C TYR A 108 -5.41 8.65 9.10
N GLN A 109 -5.43 8.81 7.78
CA GLN A 109 -6.67 9.03 7.03
C GLN A 109 -7.06 7.70 6.40
N LEU A 110 -8.31 7.30 6.54
CA LEU A 110 -8.81 6.02 6.06
C LEU A 110 -10.06 6.24 5.21
N GLY A 111 -10.00 5.86 3.94
CA GLY A 111 -11.19 5.74 3.10
C GLY A 111 -11.75 4.33 3.21
N LEU A 112 -13.05 4.21 3.51
CA LEU A 112 -13.70 2.91 3.65
C LEU A 112 -14.13 2.40 2.28
N ARG A 113 -13.53 1.31 1.82
CA ARG A 113 -13.83 0.70 0.53
C ARG A 113 -13.46 -0.78 0.50
N THR A 114 -14.08 -1.53 -0.39
CA THR A 114 -13.53 -2.79 -0.89
C THR A 114 -12.79 -2.52 -2.19
N LEU A 115 -11.71 -3.25 -2.44
CA LEU A 115 -10.99 -3.24 -3.71
C LEU A 115 -10.51 -4.64 -4.03
N GLU A 116 -10.73 -5.07 -5.26
CA GLU A 116 -10.34 -6.37 -5.79
C GLU A 116 -9.74 -6.18 -7.18
N LEU A 117 -8.68 -6.91 -7.50
CA LEU A 117 -8.23 -7.11 -8.87
C LEU A 117 -8.84 -8.41 -9.38
N ARG A 118 -9.81 -8.30 -10.29
CA ARG A 118 -10.48 -9.45 -10.88
C ARG A 118 -9.78 -9.89 -12.16
N GLN A 119 -9.53 -11.19 -12.25
CA GLN A 119 -8.83 -11.85 -13.35
C GLN A 119 -9.60 -13.09 -13.80
N ASP A 120 -10.75 -12.88 -14.45
CA ASP A 120 -11.60 -13.95 -14.95
C ASP A 120 -11.12 -14.39 -16.34
N GLU A 121 -11.05 -15.70 -16.57
CA GLU A 121 -10.77 -16.25 -17.90
C GLU A 121 -12.01 -16.19 -18.79
N ASP A 122 -11.82 -15.84 -20.06
CA ASP A 122 -12.83 -15.88 -21.09
C ASP A 122 -12.26 -16.45 -22.42
N GLN A 123 -13.01 -16.38 -23.51
CA GLN A 123 -12.56 -16.89 -24.80
C GLN A 123 -11.42 -16.06 -25.45
N TRP A 124 -11.11 -14.87 -24.90
CA TRP A 124 -10.12 -13.95 -25.44
C TRP A 124 -8.83 -13.88 -24.59
N GLY A 125 -8.88 -14.42 -23.37
CA GLY A 125 -7.79 -14.39 -22.42
C GLY A 125 -8.27 -14.21 -20.99
N ARG A 126 -7.52 -13.48 -20.18
CA ARG A 126 -7.82 -13.19 -18.78
C ARG A 126 -8.09 -11.69 -18.58
N SER A 127 -9.19 -11.35 -17.91
CA SER A 127 -9.48 -9.95 -17.55
C SER A 127 -8.44 -9.40 -16.58
N PHE A 128 -8.29 -8.08 -16.57
CA PHE A 128 -7.49 -7.35 -15.60
C PHE A 128 -8.29 -6.10 -15.18
N GLU A 129 -9.16 -6.28 -14.19
CA GLU A 129 -10.20 -5.31 -13.87
C GLU A 129 -10.25 -5.00 -12.38
N PHE A 130 -10.20 -3.71 -12.03
CA PHE A 130 -10.38 -3.28 -10.65
C PHE A 130 -11.86 -3.20 -10.30
N ILE A 131 -12.23 -3.81 -9.17
CA ILE A 131 -13.59 -3.76 -8.63
C ILE A 131 -13.55 -2.97 -7.32
N VAL A 132 -14.18 -1.80 -7.29
CA VAL A 132 -14.27 -0.97 -6.08
C VAL A 132 -15.71 -0.97 -5.58
N ASN A 133 -15.92 -1.35 -4.33
CA ASN A 133 -17.24 -1.45 -3.70
C ASN A 133 -18.24 -2.28 -4.54
N GLY A 134 -17.75 -3.34 -5.16
CA GLY A 134 -18.53 -4.22 -6.03
C GLY A 134 -18.80 -3.68 -7.44
N VAL A 135 -18.27 -2.51 -7.82
CA VAL A 135 -18.45 -1.89 -9.13
C VAL A 135 -17.16 -1.99 -9.94
N PRO A 136 -17.21 -2.54 -11.19
CA PRO A 136 -16.08 -2.54 -12.10
C PRO A 136 -15.65 -1.11 -12.48
N ILE A 137 -14.36 -0.85 -12.41
CA ILE A 137 -13.78 0.46 -12.68
C ILE A 137 -12.92 0.39 -13.94
N PHE A 138 -13.25 1.21 -14.95
CA PHE A 138 -12.35 1.43 -16.06
C PHE A 138 -11.22 2.39 -15.63
N ALA A 139 -10.00 1.86 -15.48
CA ALA A 139 -8.83 2.60 -15.04
C ALA A 139 -8.39 3.59 -16.15
N LYS A 140 -8.69 4.87 -15.95
CA LYS A 140 -8.30 5.98 -16.83
C LYS A 140 -7.18 6.76 -16.16
N GLY A 141 -6.01 6.77 -16.78
CA GLY A 141 -4.89 7.43 -16.12
C GLY A 141 -3.63 7.50 -16.95
N SER A 142 -2.53 7.75 -16.27
CA SER A 142 -1.22 7.90 -16.88
C SER A 142 -0.13 7.36 -15.93
N ASN A 143 1.08 7.17 -16.50
CA ASN A 143 2.25 6.95 -15.68
C ASN A 143 2.62 8.23 -14.95
N TRP A 144 2.95 8.10 -13.69
CA TRP A 144 3.52 9.14 -12.84
C TRP A 144 5.03 8.90 -12.73
N ILE A 145 5.81 9.75 -13.38
CA ILE A 145 7.24 9.88 -13.20
C ILE A 145 7.51 11.00 -12.18
N PRO A 146 8.71 11.10 -11.58
CA PRO A 146 9.02 12.22 -10.68
C PRO A 146 8.66 13.57 -11.29
N ALA A 147 7.91 14.38 -10.53
CA ALA A 147 7.42 15.68 -11.00
C ALA A 147 8.54 16.71 -11.26
N ASP A 148 9.71 16.51 -10.69
CA ASP A 148 10.94 17.28 -10.95
C ASP A 148 12.17 16.37 -10.80
N SER A 149 13.21 16.61 -11.57
CA SER A 149 14.52 15.94 -11.44
C SER A 149 15.20 16.18 -10.08
N PHE A 150 14.78 17.23 -9.37
CA PHE A 150 15.24 17.55 -8.02
C PHE A 150 14.06 17.51 -7.06
N PRO A 151 13.86 16.41 -6.31
CA PRO A 151 12.68 16.22 -5.44
C PRO A 151 12.45 17.38 -4.44
N THR A 152 13.52 18.01 -3.98
CA THR A 152 13.44 19.15 -3.05
C THR A 152 12.80 20.42 -3.63
N ARG A 153 12.55 20.47 -4.94
CA ARG A 153 11.84 21.57 -5.62
C ARG A 153 10.34 21.30 -5.75
N ILE A 154 9.89 20.09 -5.49
CA ILE A 154 8.49 19.73 -5.56
C ILE A 154 7.78 20.34 -4.34
N THR A 155 7.01 21.40 -4.58
CA THR A 155 6.19 22.04 -3.54
C THR A 155 4.84 21.34 -3.41
N GLU A 156 4.17 21.49 -2.28
CA GLU A 156 2.81 20.97 -2.07
C GLU A 156 1.82 21.55 -3.10
N GLU A 157 1.88 22.86 -3.35
CA GLU A 157 1.03 23.55 -4.33
C GLU A 157 1.25 23.01 -5.76
N TYR A 158 2.51 22.76 -6.15
CA TYR A 158 2.80 22.18 -7.46
C TYR A 158 2.26 20.77 -7.59
N LEU A 159 2.46 19.94 -6.56
CA LEU A 159 1.94 18.57 -6.52
C LEU A 159 0.41 18.56 -6.57
N GLU A 160 -0.26 19.41 -5.79
CA GLU A 160 -1.71 19.53 -5.80
C GLU A 160 -2.23 19.98 -7.17
N THR A 161 -1.52 20.91 -7.84
CA THR A 161 -1.87 21.33 -9.20
C THR A 161 -1.85 20.16 -10.18
N LEU A 162 -0.86 19.26 -10.09
CA LEU A 162 -0.76 18.10 -10.98
C LEU A 162 -1.86 17.07 -10.71
N ILE A 163 -2.10 16.75 -9.44
CA ILE A 163 -3.11 15.75 -9.05
C ILE A 163 -4.54 16.26 -9.31
N SER A 164 -4.82 17.54 -9.00
CA SER A 164 -6.13 18.13 -9.32
C SER A 164 -6.38 18.17 -10.83
N ALA A 165 -5.36 18.52 -11.64
CA ALA A 165 -5.46 18.47 -13.09
C ALA A 165 -5.75 17.06 -13.62
N ALA A 166 -5.15 16.02 -13.05
CA ALA A 166 -5.46 14.64 -13.38
C ALA A 166 -6.94 14.33 -13.08
N ALA A 167 -7.44 14.73 -11.91
CA ALA A 167 -8.84 14.52 -11.53
C ALA A 167 -9.81 15.31 -12.43
N GLU A 168 -9.52 16.58 -12.74
CA GLU A 168 -10.33 17.45 -13.61
C GLU A 168 -10.39 16.92 -15.06
N THR A 169 -9.36 16.24 -15.52
CA THR A 169 -9.31 15.55 -16.81
C THR A 169 -9.91 14.15 -16.79
N HIS A 170 -10.64 13.82 -15.71
CA HIS A 170 -11.34 12.56 -15.49
C HIS A 170 -10.43 11.33 -15.40
N GLN A 171 -9.18 11.49 -15.02
CA GLN A 171 -8.35 10.37 -14.59
C GLN A 171 -8.82 9.88 -13.22
N ASN A 172 -8.72 8.58 -13.01
CA ASN A 172 -9.06 7.94 -11.73
C ASN A 172 -7.94 6.99 -11.26
N MET A 173 -6.82 6.94 -11.98
CA MET A 173 -5.65 6.14 -11.62
C MET A 173 -4.36 6.82 -12.07
N LEU A 174 -3.31 6.70 -11.26
CA LEU A 174 -1.93 7.02 -11.62
C LEU A 174 -1.04 5.83 -11.28
N ARG A 175 -0.11 5.50 -12.18
CA ARG A 175 0.91 4.50 -11.90
C ARG A 175 2.20 5.20 -11.51
N VAL A 176 2.60 5.04 -10.25
CA VAL A 176 3.93 5.48 -9.76
C VAL A 176 4.97 4.53 -10.34
N TRP A 177 5.71 5.05 -11.31
CA TRP A 177 6.63 4.28 -12.14
C TRP A 177 7.89 3.86 -11.40
N GLY A 178 8.31 2.60 -11.59
CA GLY A 178 9.45 1.98 -10.91
C GLY A 178 10.84 2.56 -11.23
N GLY A 179 10.94 3.45 -12.21
CA GLY A 179 12.18 4.20 -12.51
C GLY A 179 12.29 5.54 -11.77
N GLY A 180 11.37 5.80 -10.83
CA GLY A 180 11.37 6.99 -10.00
C GLY A 180 11.78 6.73 -8.55
N PHE A 181 10.96 7.15 -7.61
CA PHE A 181 11.08 6.92 -6.17
C PHE A 181 9.69 6.78 -5.55
N TYR A 182 9.62 6.21 -4.33
CA TYR A 182 8.36 6.24 -3.57
C TYR A 182 8.04 7.66 -3.18
N GLU A 183 6.87 8.13 -3.56
CA GLU A 183 6.44 9.51 -3.29
C GLU A 183 6.29 9.78 -1.78
N GLU A 184 6.29 11.05 -1.42
CA GLU A 184 6.05 11.51 -0.06
C GLU A 184 4.56 11.34 0.34
N GLU A 185 4.26 11.35 1.64
CA GLU A 185 2.90 11.20 2.17
C GLU A 185 1.89 12.15 1.52
N ARG A 186 2.29 13.40 1.25
CA ARG A 186 1.42 14.41 0.63
C ARG A 186 0.91 14.02 -0.77
N PHE A 187 1.68 13.20 -1.53
CA PHE A 187 1.20 12.67 -2.81
C PHE A 187 0.00 11.73 -2.61
N TYR A 188 0.15 10.78 -1.69
CA TYR A 188 -0.91 9.80 -1.40
C TYR A 188 -2.11 10.47 -0.71
N ASP A 189 -1.88 11.48 0.16
CA ASP A 189 -2.96 12.28 0.75
C ASP A 189 -3.79 12.99 -0.32
N LEU A 190 -3.15 13.52 -1.36
CA LEU A 190 -3.83 14.11 -2.52
C LEU A 190 -4.59 13.05 -3.32
N CYS A 191 -3.97 11.89 -3.62
CA CYS A 191 -4.64 10.80 -4.32
C CYS A 191 -5.87 10.32 -3.55
N ASP A 192 -5.79 10.16 -2.23
CA ASP A 192 -6.93 9.80 -1.37
C ASP A 192 -8.05 10.85 -1.43
N ARG A 193 -7.71 12.16 -1.43
CA ARG A 193 -8.66 13.27 -1.49
C ARG A 193 -9.34 13.45 -2.85
N TYR A 194 -8.60 13.22 -3.94
CA TYR A 194 -9.10 13.41 -5.31
C TYR A 194 -9.65 12.13 -5.95
N GLY A 195 -9.64 11.00 -5.24
CA GLY A 195 -10.14 9.74 -5.75
C GLY A 195 -9.26 9.12 -6.84
N ILE A 196 -7.96 9.35 -6.79
CA ILE A 196 -7.02 8.80 -7.76
C ILE A 196 -6.45 7.50 -7.22
N LEU A 197 -6.82 6.37 -7.81
CA LEU A 197 -6.21 5.08 -7.51
C LEU A 197 -4.71 5.10 -7.84
N VAL A 198 -3.92 4.41 -7.04
CA VAL A 198 -2.47 4.30 -7.22
C VAL A 198 -2.09 2.85 -7.54
N TRP A 199 -1.53 2.66 -8.71
CA TRP A 199 -0.74 1.49 -9.07
C TRP A 199 0.71 1.79 -8.65
N GLN A 200 1.21 1.14 -7.62
CA GLN A 200 2.54 1.39 -7.08
C GLN A 200 3.53 0.36 -7.57
N ASP A 201 4.46 0.76 -8.45
CA ASP A 201 5.63 -0.07 -8.73
C ASP A 201 6.59 -0.05 -7.52
N PHE A 202 7.21 -1.20 -7.21
CA PHE A 202 8.48 -1.20 -6.49
C PHE A 202 9.56 -0.60 -7.39
N ILE A 203 10.61 -0.02 -6.75
CA ILE A 203 11.55 0.84 -7.50
C ILE A 203 12.60 0.00 -8.24
N PHE A 204 12.09 -0.78 -9.20
CA PHE A 204 12.87 -1.57 -10.15
C PHE A 204 12.43 -1.26 -11.58
N SER A 205 13.38 -0.96 -12.47
CA SER A 205 13.05 -0.59 -13.85
C SER A 205 14.20 -0.87 -14.81
N CYS A 206 13.87 -1.46 -15.96
CA CYS A 206 14.69 -1.51 -17.18
C CYS A 206 16.15 -1.92 -16.98
N SER A 207 16.49 -2.69 -15.95
CA SER A 207 17.87 -3.08 -15.65
C SER A 207 17.95 -4.46 -15.01
N VAL A 208 19.14 -5.06 -15.08
CA VAL A 208 19.45 -6.29 -14.33
C VAL A 208 20.00 -5.89 -12.97
N TYR A 209 19.35 -6.34 -11.90
CA TYR A 209 19.75 -6.06 -10.52
C TYR A 209 20.43 -7.26 -9.89
N PRO A 210 21.33 -7.08 -8.89
CA PRO A 210 22.06 -8.17 -8.25
C PRO A 210 21.19 -8.90 -7.21
N LEU A 211 20.06 -9.47 -7.65
CA LEU A 211 19.09 -10.16 -6.80
C LEU A 211 19.59 -11.50 -6.24
N ASN A 212 20.78 -11.94 -6.65
CA ASN A 212 21.52 -13.07 -6.09
C ASN A 212 22.52 -12.66 -4.99
N ASP A 213 22.65 -11.36 -4.69
CA ASP A 213 23.47 -10.84 -3.59
C ASP A 213 22.63 -10.75 -2.31
N PRO A 214 22.98 -11.49 -1.23
CA PRO A 214 22.19 -11.51 0.00
C PRO A 214 22.13 -10.15 0.73
N ASP A 215 23.19 -9.35 0.67
CA ASP A 215 23.22 -8.04 1.34
C ASP A 215 22.34 -7.04 0.59
N PHE A 216 22.32 -7.10 -0.74
CA PHE A 216 21.39 -6.33 -1.57
C PHE A 216 19.95 -6.74 -1.30
N LEU A 217 19.65 -8.05 -1.28
CA LEU A 217 18.30 -8.57 -1.00
C LEU A 217 17.80 -8.16 0.38
N GLU A 218 18.64 -8.22 1.41
CA GLU A 218 18.22 -7.79 2.76
C GLU A 218 17.91 -6.29 2.79
N ASN A 219 18.69 -5.46 2.12
CA ASN A 219 18.42 -4.04 2.01
C ASN A 219 17.09 -3.77 1.28
N VAL A 220 16.83 -4.46 0.18
CA VAL A 220 15.57 -4.44 -0.56
C VAL A 220 14.40 -4.90 0.32
N ARG A 221 14.58 -5.97 1.10
CA ARG A 221 13.53 -6.48 2.00
C ARG A 221 13.09 -5.41 3.01
N VAL A 222 14.05 -4.71 3.61
CA VAL A 222 13.75 -3.62 4.55
C VAL A 222 12.97 -2.51 3.85
N GLU A 223 13.42 -2.07 2.66
CA GLU A 223 12.74 -1.05 1.86
C GLU A 223 11.29 -1.44 1.53
N VAL A 224 11.09 -2.67 1.05
CA VAL A 224 9.76 -3.20 0.71
C VAL A 224 8.85 -3.20 1.93
N VAL A 225 9.29 -3.80 3.04
CA VAL A 225 8.48 -3.93 4.26
C VAL A 225 8.10 -2.56 4.82
N GLU A 226 9.02 -1.60 4.81
CA GLU A 226 8.75 -0.25 5.31
C GLU A 226 7.74 0.49 4.42
N ASN A 227 7.88 0.41 3.08
CA ASN A 227 6.95 1.07 2.17
C ASN A 227 5.58 0.41 2.13
N VAL A 228 5.49 -0.92 2.20
CA VAL A 228 4.21 -1.63 2.34
C VAL A 228 3.50 -1.19 3.62
N ARG A 229 4.17 -1.18 4.76
CA ARG A 229 3.60 -0.70 6.04
C ARG A 229 3.15 0.76 5.98
N ARG A 230 3.92 1.60 5.29
CA ARG A 230 3.63 3.01 5.14
C ARG A 230 2.39 3.27 4.30
N LEU A 231 2.16 2.50 3.24
CA LEU A 231 1.15 2.79 2.22
C LEU A 231 -0.11 1.94 2.29
N ARG A 232 -0.09 0.75 2.89
CA ARG A 232 -1.19 -0.23 2.90
C ARG A 232 -2.53 0.28 3.44
N HIS A 233 -2.56 1.38 4.19
CA HIS A 233 -3.78 1.98 4.71
C HIS A 233 -4.41 3.02 3.78
N ARG A 234 -3.74 3.37 2.67
CA ARG A 234 -4.19 4.39 1.72
C ARG A 234 -5.43 3.92 0.97
N ALA A 235 -6.47 4.76 0.94
CA ALA A 235 -7.67 4.46 0.16
C ALA A 235 -7.37 4.35 -1.34
N SER A 236 -6.44 5.15 -1.81
CA SER A 236 -5.98 5.21 -3.20
C SER A 236 -5.16 3.99 -3.62
N LEU A 237 -4.46 3.29 -2.73
CA LEU A 237 -3.61 2.17 -3.12
C LEU A 237 -4.43 1.03 -3.73
N ALA A 238 -4.15 0.69 -5.00
CA ALA A 238 -4.92 -0.29 -5.75
C ALA A 238 -4.13 -1.54 -6.13
N LEU A 239 -2.81 -1.42 -6.31
CA LEU A 239 -1.98 -2.51 -6.78
C LEU A 239 -0.52 -2.31 -6.36
N TRP A 240 0.11 -3.39 -5.93
CA TRP A 240 1.56 -3.51 -5.84
C TRP A 240 2.08 -4.13 -7.13
N CYS A 241 3.03 -3.49 -7.80
CA CYS A 241 3.65 -4.02 -9.00
C CYS A 241 5.16 -4.20 -8.80
N GLY A 242 5.67 -5.38 -9.11
CA GLY A 242 7.05 -5.76 -8.85
C GLY A 242 8.07 -4.87 -9.56
N ASN A 243 7.87 -4.60 -10.85
CA ASN A 243 8.83 -3.82 -11.61
C ASN A 243 8.25 -3.25 -12.92
N ASN A 244 9.03 -2.34 -13.53
CA ASN A 244 8.79 -1.84 -14.88
C ASN A 244 9.70 -2.55 -15.89
N GLU A 245 9.09 -3.25 -16.85
CA GLU A 245 9.65 -3.78 -18.09
C GLU A 245 10.80 -4.81 -17.95
N MET A 246 11.07 -5.33 -16.77
CA MET A 246 12.18 -6.28 -16.62
C MET A 246 11.87 -7.63 -17.25
N GLU A 247 10.62 -8.12 -17.21
CA GLU A 247 10.24 -9.33 -17.94
C GLU A 247 10.39 -9.17 -19.44
N TRP A 248 10.02 -8.02 -19.96
CA TRP A 248 10.23 -7.67 -21.34
C TRP A 248 11.72 -7.62 -21.71
N GLY A 249 12.55 -7.10 -20.80
CA GLY A 249 14.00 -7.11 -20.95
C GLY A 249 14.58 -8.53 -21.06
N TRP A 250 14.09 -9.47 -20.24
CA TRP A 250 14.49 -10.88 -20.34
C TRP A 250 14.02 -11.54 -21.63
N ALA A 251 12.83 -11.21 -22.12
CA ALA A 251 12.29 -11.79 -23.35
C ALA A 251 12.95 -11.21 -24.62
N GLU A 252 13.13 -9.89 -24.71
CA GLU A 252 13.39 -9.23 -25.99
C GLU A 252 14.67 -8.36 -26.02
N TRP A 253 15.23 -7.90 -24.88
CA TRP A 253 16.35 -6.93 -24.89
C TRP A 253 17.72 -7.59 -24.91
N GLY A 254 17.77 -8.89 -25.16
CA GLY A 254 19.02 -9.64 -25.27
C GLY A 254 19.75 -9.87 -23.94
N TRP A 255 19.03 -9.84 -22.81
CA TRP A 255 19.56 -10.20 -21.50
C TRP A 255 19.74 -11.72 -21.32
N THR A 256 19.23 -12.53 -22.26
CA THR A 256 19.40 -13.99 -22.31
C THR A 256 20.82 -14.38 -22.75
N ARG A 257 21.83 -13.94 -21.98
CA ARG A 257 23.23 -14.27 -22.18
C ARG A 257 23.70 -15.24 -21.10
N PRO A 258 24.65 -16.16 -21.39
CA PRO A 258 25.13 -17.16 -20.41
C PRO A 258 25.69 -16.55 -19.12
N ASP A 259 26.25 -15.33 -19.18
CA ASP A 259 26.78 -14.61 -18.05
C ASP A 259 25.70 -13.96 -17.15
N LEU A 260 24.44 -13.97 -17.57
CA LEU A 260 23.30 -13.46 -16.83
C LEU A 260 22.28 -14.54 -16.40
N GLU A 261 22.55 -15.83 -16.63
CA GLU A 261 21.60 -16.92 -16.32
C GLU A 261 21.27 -16.98 -14.82
N ASP A 262 22.26 -16.80 -13.95
CA ASP A 262 22.05 -16.73 -12.50
C ASP A 262 21.18 -15.53 -12.10
N MET A 263 21.31 -14.40 -12.81
CA MET A 263 20.50 -13.20 -12.57
C MET A 263 19.06 -13.38 -13.02
N LYS A 264 18.81 -14.11 -14.11
CA LYS A 264 17.47 -14.47 -14.57
C LYS A 264 16.76 -15.37 -13.56
N SER A 265 17.46 -16.38 -13.06
CA SER A 265 16.93 -17.25 -12.00
C SER A 265 16.65 -16.49 -10.71
N ALA A 266 17.52 -15.56 -10.32
CA ALA A 266 17.31 -14.70 -9.17
C ALA A 266 16.13 -13.74 -9.37
N TYR A 267 15.93 -13.22 -10.59
CA TYR A 267 14.76 -12.41 -10.97
C TYR A 267 13.46 -13.19 -10.74
N ASP A 268 13.38 -14.42 -11.28
CA ASP A 268 12.19 -15.26 -11.16
C ASP A 268 11.85 -15.54 -9.68
N ILE A 269 12.84 -15.98 -8.91
CA ILE A 269 12.67 -16.23 -7.48
C ILE A 269 12.20 -14.96 -6.74
N PHE A 270 12.76 -13.81 -7.06
CA PHE A 270 12.45 -12.58 -6.35
C PHE A 270 11.04 -12.06 -6.71
N PHE A 271 10.75 -11.82 -7.99
CA PHE A 271 9.50 -11.16 -8.39
C PHE A 271 8.29 -12.08 -8.41
N HIS A 272 8.47 -13.40 -8.58
CA HIS A 272 7.36 -14.34 -8.61
C HIS A 272 7.15 -15.13 -7.30
N HIS A 273 8.10 -15.05 -6.33
CA HIS A 273 7.97 -15.76 -5.07
C HIS A 273 8.26 -14.88 -3.84
N MET A 274 9.46 -14.31 -3.70
CA MET A 274 9.82 -13.60 -2.47
C MET A 274 9.05 -12.30 -2.28
N LEU A 275 8.96 -11.47 -3.30
CA LEU A 275 8.30 -10.16 -3.22
C LEU A 275 6.80 -10.27 -2.99
N PRO A 276 6.04 -11.15 -3.70
CA PRO A 276 4.63 -11.39 -3.37
C PRO A 276 4.44 -11.93 -1.95
N ASP A 277 5.32 -12.82 -1.44
CA ASP A 277 5.24 -13.31 -0.05
C ASP A 277 5.41 -12.16 0.95
N TRP A 278 6.32 -11.20 0.69
CA TRP A 278 6.51 -10.02 1.55
C TRP A 278 5.31 -9.05 1.47
N CYS A 279 4.72 -8.89 0.30
CA CYS A 279 3.49 -8.11 0.13
C CYS A 279 2.34 -8.75 0.90
N GLU A 280 2.08 -10.05 0.71
CA GLU A 280 1.03 -10.80 1.41
C GLU A 280 1.20 -10.74 2.94
N ALA A 281 2.43 -10.88 3.44
CA ALA A 281 2.71 -10.79 4.87
C ALA A 281 2.47 -9.37 5.43
N GLY A 282 2.68 -8.33 4.63
CA GLY A 282 2.54 -6.92 5.03
C GLY A 282 1.18 -6.30 4.73
N ASP A 283 0.56 -6.70 3.63
CA ASP A 283 -0.67 -6.13 3.07
C ASP A 283 -1.45 -7.19 2.27
N PRO A 284 -2.11 -8.14 2.92
CA PRO A 284 -2.87 -9.20 2.25
C PRO A 284 -4.15 -8.70 1.55
N ASP A 285 -4.48 -7.43 1.73
CA ASP A 285 -5.72 -6.84 1.21
C ASP A 285 -5.52 -6.11 -0.14
N THR A 286 -4.25 -5.95 -0.59
CA THR A 286 -3.91 -5.32 -1.89
C THR A 286 -3.24 -6.34 -2.81
N ALA A 287 -3.74 -6.46 -4.04
CA ALA A 287 -3.21 -7.38 -5.03
C ALA A 287 -1.75 -7.05 -5.41
N TYR A 288 -0.99 -8.08 -5.76
CA TYR A 288 0.35 -7.98 -6.31
C TYR A 288 0.38 -8.42 -7.78
N TRP A 289 1.19 -7.73 -8.61
CA TRP A 289 1.47 -8.07 -9.99
C TRP A 289 2.98 -8.05 -10.26
N PRO A 290 3.59 -9.08 -10.90
CA PRO A 290 5.05 -9.23 -10.88
C PRO A 290 5.80 -8.20 -11.74
N SER A 291 5.26 -7.78 -12.87
CA SER A 291 5.91 -6.84 -13.79
C SER A 291 4.88 -6.10 -14.64
N SER A 292 5.27 -5.02 -15.28
CA SER A 292 4.46 -4.34 -16.28
C SER A 292 5.29 -4.07 -17.54
N PRO A 293 5.08 -4.88 -18.61
CA PRO A 293 4.11 -5.96 -18.76
C PRO A 293 4.50 -7.27 -18.04
N SER A 294 3.51 -8.14 -17.83
CA SER A 294 3.68 -9.53 -17.41
C SER A 294 2.53 -10.38 -17.92
N SER A 295 2.75 -11.69 -18.10
CA SER A 295 1.76 -12.66 -18.56
C SER A 295 1.97 -14.03 -17.89
N ASP A 296 1.14 -15.01 -18.22
CA ASP A 296 1.32 -16.39 -17.77
C ASP A 296 2.58 -17.07 -18.36
N THR A 297 3.21 -16.45 -19.37
CA THR A 297 4.48 -16.89 -19.98
C THR A 297 5.50 -15.75 -19.99
N PRO A 298 5.92 -15.26 -18.81
CA PRO A 298 6.56 -13.95 -18.64
C PRO A 298 7.89 -13.79 -19.40
N PHE A 299 8.64 -14.90 -19.60
CA PHE A 299 9.94 -14.86 -20.28
C PHE A 299 9.88 -15.19 -21.78
N GLU A 300 8.70 -15.56 -22.28
CA GLU A 300 8.48 -15.91 -23.69
C GLU A 300 7.65 -14.84 -24.38
N ASP A 301 6.53 -14.47 -23.78
CA ASP A 301 5.62 -13.44 -24.27
C ASP A 301 5.06 -12.61 -23.08
N PRO A 302 5.81 -11.64 -22.56
CA PRO A 302 5.37 -10.81 -21.45
C PRO A 302 4.20 -9.89 -21.80
N ASN A 303 3.95 -9.67 -23.08
CA ASN A 303 2.79 -8.91 -23.59
C ASN A 303 1.57 -9.82 -23.84
N GLY A 304 1.69 -11.10 -23.50
CA GLY A 304 0.73 -12.16 -23.80
C GLY A 304 -0.73 -11.79 -23.60
N HIS A 305 -1.53 -12.29 -24.51
CA HIS A 305 -2.95 -11.96 -24.68
C HIS A 305 -3.83 -13.07 -24.13
#